data_b7a75637c2c5abe8ee07df86e940b636
#
_entry.id   b7a75637c2c5abe8ee07df86e940b636
#
_cell.length_a   1.000
_cell.length_b   1.000
_cell.length_c   1.000
_cell.angle_alpha   90.00
_cell.angle_beta   90.00
_cell.angle_gamma   90.00
#
_symmetry.space_group_name_H-M   'P 1'
#
loop_
_entity.id
_entity.type
_entity.pdbx_description
1 polymer ?
#
loop_
_entity_poly.entity_id
_entity_poly.type
_entity_poly.pdbx_seq_one_letter_code
_entity_poly.pdbx_strand_id
1 'polypeptide(L)'
;GLGDVYKRQHKHYAQCEAYRRMMNACGLDINNLPDYEQLPFLPVRLFKEFELRSCEKNDIVKTMTSSGTTGQQVSRIFLDRETSSAQQKCLTKIVSHFLGTKRVPMLILDSSAVVKNRNMFSARGAGILGFSIFGNKRQYALNENMELDIEGMKEFLENNKDETIFMFGFTFMIWQHFYKKLLESGYKPDLSKGVLIHGGGWKKLVTEKITPEEYKKNLNEVCGILPDNVHDYYGMVEQTGCIYMECECGHLHASAFSDVLIRRPFDFSLAEIGEKGLIEVVSVLPESYPGHVLLTEDEGRILGEDDCPCGLKGKYFKIEGRIKNAELRGCSDTYATKF
;
A
#
# COMPACT_ATOMS: atom_id res chain seq x y z
N GLY A 1 9.88 -15.14 9.98
CA GLY A 1 9.72 -16.26 9.03
C GLY A 1 8.38 -16.97 9.20
N LEU A 2 8.09 -18.04 8.43
CA LEU A 2 6.80 -18.74 8.44
C LEU A 2 6.37 -19.24 9.84
N GLY A 3 7.32 -19.60 10.71
CA GLY A 3 7.02 -19.95 12.11
C GLY A 3 6.35 -18.83 12.90
N ASP A 4 6.50 -17.57 12.49
CA ASP A 4 5.86 -16.45 13.17
C ASP A 4 4.38 -16.33 12.77
N VAL A 5 3.97 -16.82 11.60
CA VAL A 5 2.55 -16.89 11.19
C VAL A 5 1.77 -17.78 12.16
N TYR A 6 2.32 -18.94 12.55
CA TYR A 6 1.71 -19.84 13.54
C TYR A 6 1.60 -19.19 14.93
N LYS A 7 2.63 -18.43 15.34
CA LYS A 7 2.55 -17.66 16.59
C LYS A 7 1.41 -16.63 16.55
N ARG A 8 1.21 -15.95 15.40
CA ARG A 8 0.08 -15.04 15.19
C ARG A 8 -1.25 -15.79 15.28
N GLN A 9 -1.35 -16.96 14.63
CA GLN A 9 -2.53 -17.83 14.67
C GLN A 9 -2.93 -18.15 16.12
N HIS A 10 -2.00 -18.66 16.93
CA HIS A 10 -2.26 -18.96 18.34
C HIS A 10 -2.64 -17.74 19.16
N LYS A 11 -1.92 -16.61 18.98
CA LYS A 11 -2.20 -15.36 19.70
C LYS A 11 -3.61 -14.85 19.42
N HIS A 12 -4.00 -14.74 18.15
CA HIS A 12 -5.30 -14.22 17.77
C HIS A 12 -6.44 -15.17 18.18
N TYR A 13 -6.24 -16.47 18.06
CA TYR A 13 -7.20 -17.44 18.55
C TYR A 13 -7.44 -17.33 20.06
N ALA A 14 -6.39 -17.10 20.85
CA ALA A 14 -6.50 -16.92 22.30
C ALA A 14 -7.12 -15.57 22.69
N GLN A 15 -6.77 -14.48 22.00
CA GLN A 15 -7.03 -13.11 22.45
C GLN A 15 -8.19 -12.39 21.72
N CYS A 16 -8.64 -12.88 20.56
CA CYS A 16 -9.76 -12.31 19.81
C CYS A 16 -10.93 -13.29 19.74
N GLU A 17 -11.97 -13.05 20.54
CA GLU A 17 -13.12 -13.97 20.61
C GLU A 17 -13.83 -14.12 19.26
N ALA A 18 -14.04 -13.02 18.54
CA ALA A 18 -14.66 -13.08 17.22
C ALA A 18 -13.83 -13.93 16.23
N TYR A 19 -12.50 -13.75 16.22
CA TYR A 19 -11.60 -14.58 15.43
C TYR A 19 -11.68 -16.06 15.81
N ARG A 20 -11.62 -16.37 17.10
CA ARG A 20 -11.74 -17.75 17.60
C ARG A 20 -13.03 -18.42 17.16
N ARG A 21 -14.16 -17.72 17.23
CA ARG A 21 -15.46 -18.23 16.76
C ARG A 21 -15.44 -18.54 15.25
N MET A 22 -14.83 -17.66 14.46
CA MET A 22 -14.70 -17.87 13.02
C MET A 22 -13.82 -19.07 12.70
N MET A 23 -12.68 -19.21 13.38
CA MET A 23 -11.77 -20.34 13.19
C MET A 23 -12.41 -21.67 13.59
N ASN A 24 -13.16 -21.71 14.70
CA ASN A 24 -13.91 -22.89 15.11
C ASN A 24 -14.99 -23.27 14.08
N ALA A 25 -15.67 -22.27 13.51
CA ALA A 25 -16.66 -22.50 12.45
C ALA A 25 -16.03 -23.06 11.16
N CYS A 26 -14.77 -22.72 10.89
CA CYS A 26 -13.97 -23.29 9.80
C CYS A 26 -13.41 -24.69 10.12
N GLY A 27 -13.63 -25.20 11.35
CA GLY A 27 -13.11 -26.52 11.77
C GLY A 27 -11.60 -26.54 12.09
N LEU A 28 -10.99 -25.39 12.36
CA LEU A 28 -9.56 -25.30 12.69
C LEU A 28 -9.27 -25.98 14.04
N ASP A 29 -8.38 -26.98 14.03
CA ASP A 29 -7.76 -27.49 15.26
C ASP A 29 -6.51 -26.66 15.59
N ILE A 30 -6.63 -25.82 16.61
CA ILE A 30 -5.54 -24.92 17.04
C ILE A 30 -4.30 -25.69 17.58
N ASN A 31 -4.48 -26.94 18.00
CA ASN A 31 -3.40 -27.78 18.53
C ASN A 31 -2.65 -28.55 17.41
N ASN A 32 -3.25 -28.62 16.22
CA ASN A 32 -2.69 -29.32 15.06
C ASN A 32 -2.92 -28.46 13.81
N LEU A 33 -2.15 -27.36 13.69
CA LEU A 33 -2.30 -26.43 12.57
C LEU A 33 -1.82 -27.07 11.26
N PRO A 34 -2.54 -26.86 10.15
CA PRO A 34 -2.09 -27.28 8.83
C PRO A 34 -0.90 -26.42 8.36
N ASP A 35 -0.36 -26.73 7.19
CA ASP A 35 0.63 -25.87 6.53
C ASP A 35 0.06 -24.46 6.35
N TYR A 36 0.94 -23.44 6.41
CA TYR A 36 0.52 -22.03 6.41
C TYR A 36 -0.34 -21.67 5.19
N GLU A 37 -0.11 -22.32 4.06
CA GLU A 37 -0.89 -22.17 2.84
C GLU A 37 -2.33 -22.71 2.96
N GLN A 38 -2.61 -23.52 3.95
CA GLN A 38 -3.92 -24.10 4.24
C GLN A 38 -4.58 -23.48 5.47
N LEU A 39 -3.94 -22.50 6.11
CA LEU A 39 -4.56 -21.77 7.22
C LEU A 39 -5.83 -21.07 6.76
N PRO A 40 -6.89 -21.06 7.58
CA PRO A 40 -8.07 -20.26 7.30
C PRO A 40 -7.72 -18.78 7.22
N PHE A 41 -8.17 -18.12 6.16
CA PHE A 41 -8.03 -16.69 5.94
C PHE A 41 -9.25 -15.90 6.44
N LEU A 42 -9.07 -14.64 6.75
CA LEU A 42 -10.16 -13.70 6.94
C LEU A 42 -10.40 -12.88 5.66
N PRO A 43 -11.62 -12.84 5.10
CA PRO A 43 -11.97 -11.84 4.11
C PRO A 43 -11.79 -10.42 4.68
N VAL A 44 -11.08 -9.55 3.96
CA VAL A 44 -10.75 -8.19 4.44
C VAL A 44 -11.98 -7.35 4.83
N ARG A 45 -13.15 -7.61 4.21
CA ARG A 45 -14.38 -6.89 4.54
C ARG A 45 -14.86 -7.12 5.97
N LEU A 46 -14.45 -8.21 6.64
CA LEU A 46 -14.85 -8.49 8.03
C LEU A 46 -14.34 -7.43 9.02
N PHE A 47 -13.25 -6.72 8.71
CA PHE A 47 -12.77 -5.60 9.51
C PHE A 47 -13.70 -4.38 9.52
N LYS A 48 -14.71 -4.37 8.65
CA LYS A 48 -15.77 -3.35 8.67
C LYS A 48 -16.92 -3.74 9.57
N GLU A 49 -17.19 -5.03 9.62
CA GLU A 49 -18.36 -5.60 10.28
C GLU A 49 -18.06 -5.93 11.75
N PHE A 50 -16.82 -6.30 12.06
CA PHE A 50 -16.41 -6.74 13.40
C PHE A 50 -15.29 -5.89 13.97
N GLU A 51 -15.30 -5.75 15.31
CA GLU A 51 -14.15 -5.25 16.05
C GLU A 51 -13.16 -6.39 16.28
N LEU A 52 -12.21 -6.56 15.32
CA LEU A 52 -11.19 -7.60 15.34
C LEU A 52 -9.94 -7.06 16.06
N ARG A 53 -9.78 -7.41 17.32
CA ARG A 53 -8.72 -6.91 18.20
C ARG A 53 -8.16 -8.02 19.07
N SER A 54 -6.83 -8.11 19.16
CA SER A 54 -6.07 -9.07 19.96
C SER A 54 -5.14 -8.36 20.97
N CYS A 55 -5.55 -7.18 21.44
CA CYS A 55 -4.88 -6.43 22.51
C CYS A 55 -5.93 -5.77 23.39
N GLU A 56 -5.56 -5.33 24.58
CA GLU A 56 -6.44 -4.59 25.46
C GLU A 56 -6.75 -3.19 24.91
N LYS A 57 -7.94 -2.65 25.23
CA LYS A 57 -8.34 -1.30 24.76
C LYS A 57 -7.34 -0.22 25.18
N ASN A 58 -6.81 -0.34 26.39
CA ASN A 58 -5.89 0.63 26.98
C ASN A 58 -4.50 0.60 26.31
N ASP A 59 -4.16 -0.47 25.60
CA ASP A 59 -2.88 -0.61 24.88
C ASP A 59 -2.92 -0.02 23.47
N ILE A 60 -4.11 0.38 22.98
CA ILE A 60 -4.29 0.96 21.66
C ILE A 60 -3.68 2.36 21.62
N VAL A 61 -2.62 2.51 20.86
CA VAL A 61 -1.95 3.80 20.63
C VAL A 61 -2.43 4.49 19.35
N LYS A 62 -3.01 3.72 18.41
CA LYS A 62 -3.48 4.23 17.12
C LYS A 62 -4.60 3.36 16.56
N THR A 63 -5.61 4.00 15.98
CA THR A 63 -6.62 3.33 15.15
C THR A 63 -6.46 3.80 13.70
N MET A 64 -6.27 2.84 12.81
CA MET A 64 -6.23 3.08 11.36
C MET A 64 -7.59 2.75 10.76
N THR A 65 -8.00 3.51 9.75
CA THR A 65 -9.26 3.26 9.04
C THR A 65 -9.02 3.18 7.54
N SER A 66 -9.77 2.30 6.87
CA SER A 66 -9.80 2.30 5.41
C SER A 66 -10.49 3.57 4.89
N SER A 67 -10.24 3.92 3.63
CA SER A 67 -11.02 4.96 2.96
C SER A 67 -12.48 4.52 2.83
N GLY A 68 -13.39 5.43 3.12
CA GLY A 68 -14.82 5.24 2.91
C GLY A 68 -15.47 6.53 2.48
N THR A 69 -16.48 6.46 1.61
CA THR A 69 -17.36 7.59 1.32
C THR A 69 -18.29 7.83 2.50
N THR A 70 -18.80 9.05 2.65
CA THR A 70 -19.74 9.43 3.72
C THR A 70 -20.89 8.42 3.80
N GLY A 71 -21.05 7.77 4.97
CA GLY A 71 -22.11 6.79 5.21
C GLY A 71 -21.73 5.31 4.98
N GLN A 72 -20.52 5.00 4.50
CA GLN A 72 -20.04 3.62 4.39
C GLN A 72 -19.29 3.16 5.64
N GLN A 73 -19.46 1.88 6.00
CA GLN A 73 -18.65 1.26 7.05
C GLN A 73 -17.19 1.14 6.58
N VAL A 74 -16.26 1.58 7.42
CA VAL A 74 -14.82 1.51 7.16
C VAL A 74 -14.18 0.41 7.99
N SER A 75 -13.14 -0.23 7.49
CA SER A 75 -12.30 -1.11 8.30
C SER A 75 -11.67 -0.32 9.44
N ARG A 76 -11.61 -0.93 10.61
CA ARG A 76 -10.96 -0.35 11.80
C ARG A 76 -9.88 -1.30 12.28
N ILE A 77 -8.65 -0.80 12.29
CA ILE A 77 -7.46 -1.56 12.68
C ILE A 77 -6.86 -0.92 13.92
N PHE A 78 -6.81 -1.69 14.99
CA PHE A 78 -6.35 -1.24 16.31
C PHE A 78 -4.89 -1.63 16.50
N LEU A 79 -4.02 -0.64 16.67
CA LEU A 79 -2.58 -0.85 16.81
C LEU A 79 -2.13 -0.56 18.24
N ASP A 80 -1.48 -1.54 18.84
CA ASP A 80 -0.66 -1.33 20.02
C ASP A 80 0.73 -0.78 19.64
N ARG A 81 1.54 -0.44 20.62
CA ARG A 81 2.87 0.13 20.41
C ARG A 81 3.80 -0.82 19.66
N GLU A 82 3.75 -2.11 19.98
CA GLU A 82 4.63 -3.13 19.39
C GLU A 82 4.31 -3.34 17.92
N THR A 83 3.04 -3.54 17.59
CA THR A 83 2.58 -3.70 16.19
C THR A 83 2.88 -2.44 15.37
N SER A 84 2.59 -1.25 15.89
CA SER A 84 2.87 0.01 15.21
C SER A 84 4.37 0.19 14.95
N SER A 85 5.23 -0.13 15.92
CA SER A 85 6.68 -0.07 15.75
C SER A 85 7.21 -1.10 14.74
N ALA A 86 6.70 -2.33 14.79
CA ALA A 86 7.08 -3.38 13.83
C ALA A 86 6.69 -3.01 12.40
N GLN A 87 5.49 -2.47 12.20
CA GLN A 87 5.02 -1.98 10.90
C GLN A 87 5.92 -0.87 10.35
N GLN A 88 6.30 0.10 11.18
CA GLN A 88 7.19 1.18 10.76
C GLN A 88 8.59 0.69 10.40
N LYS A 89 9.15 -0.23 11.19
CA LYS A 89 10.46 -0.84 10.91
C LYS A 89 10.45 -1.65 9.61
N CYS A 90 9.38 -2.39 9.37
CA CYS A 90 9.20 -3.15 8.13
C CYS A 90 9.13 -2.22 6.91
N LEU A 91 8.27 -1.20 6.96
CA LEU A 91 8.16 -0.18 5.90
C LEU A 91 9.52 0.45 5.61
N THR A 92 10.27 0.81 6.65
CA THR A 92 11.60 1.39 6.50
C THR A 92 12.55 0.43 5.78
N LYS A 93 12.57 -0.86 6.14
CA LYS A 93 13.44 -1.84 5.48
C LYS A 93 13.07 -2.06 4.01
N ILE A 94 11.78 -2.16 3.69
CA ILE A 94 11.32 -2.34 2.31
C ILE A 94 11.70 -1.12 1.46
N VAL A 95 11.35 0.08 1.90
CA VAL A 95 11.59 1.32 1.13
C VAL A 95 13.07 1.65 1.02
N SER A 96 13.89 1.32 2.03
CA SER A 96 15.34 1.57 1.98
C SER A 96 16.06 0.78 0.89
N HIS A 97 15.47 -0.29 0.37
CA HIS A 97 16.01 -1.00 -0.78
C HIS A 97 15.99 -0.12 -2.05
N PHE A 98 14.96 0.69 -2.22
CA PHE A 98 14.75 1.55 -3.38
C PHE A 98 15.36 2.94 -3.22
N LEU A 99 15.34 3.47 -2.00
CA LEU A 99 15.69 4.87 -1.70
C LEU A 99 17.05 5.01 -0.99
N GLY A 100 17.63 3.90 -0.52
CA GLY A 100 18.79 3.93 0.39
C GLY A 100 18.39 4.17 1.84
N THR A 101 19.39 4.23 2.73
CA THR A 101 19.20 4.31 4.19
C THR A 101 19.17 5.73 4.73
N LYS A 102 19.56 6.72 3.92
CA LYS A 102 19.57 8.13 4.32
C LYS A 102 18.24 8.80 3.99
N ARG A 103 17.84 9.74 4.85
CA ARG A 103 16.72 10.62 4.54
C ARG A 103 17.15 11.64 3.50
N VAL A 104 16.34 11.85 2.48
CA VAL A 104 16.60 12.73 1.34
C VAL A 104 15.53 13.81 1.22
N PRO A 105 15.77 14.89 0.44
CA PRO A 105 14.71 15.86 0.14
C PRO A 105 13.49 15.16 -0.48
N MET A 106 12.29 15.55 -0.05
CA MET A 106 11.04 14.90 -0.44
C MET A 106 10.08 15.87 -1.10
N LEU A 107 9.69 15.57 -2.32
CA LEU A 107 8.62 16.25 -3.04
C LEU A 107 7.31 15.42 -2.94
N ILE A 108 6.34 15.94 -2.22
CA ILE A 108 5.04 15.29 -2.05
C ILE A 108 4.13 15.74 -3.21
N LEU A 109 3.72 14.78 -4.07
CA LEU A 109 2.90 15.06 -5.25
C LEU A 109 1.40 15.20 -4.87
N ASP A 110 1.15 16.08 -3.94
CA ASP A 110 -0.14 16.39 -3.34
C ASP A 110 -0.14 17.80 -2.71
N SER A 111 -1.23 18.19 -2.05
CA SER A 111 -1.37 19.42 -1.30
C SER A 111 -1.20 19.22 0.20
N SER A 112 -0.62 20.22 0.89
CA SER A 112 -0.51 20.22 2.36
C SER A 112 -1.87 20.22 3.07
N ALA A 113 -2.94 20.64 2.40
CA ALA A 113 -4.30 20.65 2.94
C ALA A 113 -4.77 19.24 3.38
N VAL A 114 -4.27 18.18 2.72
CA VAL A 114 -4.68 16.80 3.01
C VAL A 114 -4.23 16.32 4.39
N VAL A 115 -3.17 16.88 4.95
CA VAL A 115 -2.64 16.49 6.28
C VAL A 115 -2.98 17.50 7.38
N LYS A 116 -3.46 18.70 7.02
CA LYS A 116 -3.84 19.75 7.99
C LYS A 116 -5.17 19.44 8.69
N ASN A 117 -6.11 18.82 7.99
CA ASN A 117 -7.43 18.51 8.56
C ASN A 117 -7.42 17.20 9.33
N ARG A 118 -7.10 17.26 10.63
CA ARG A 118 -7.03 16.09 11.53
C ARG A 118 -8.38 15.38 11.70
N ASN A 119 -9.50 16.06 11.49
CA ASN A 119 -10.83 15.48 11.63
C ASN A 119 -11.27 14.68 10.39
N MET A 120 -10.55 14.81 9.27
CA MET A 120 -10.79 14.09 8.03
C MET A 120 -9.50 13.36 7.59
N PHE A 121 -8.91 12.59 8.49
CA PHE A 121 -7.66 11.89 8.24
C PHE A 121 -7.90 10.78 7.22
N SER A 122 -7.80 11.13 5.95
CA SER A 122 -7.97 10.21 4.83
C SER A 122 -6.81 9.21 4.76
N ALA A 123 -7.04 8.04 4.18
CA ALA A 123 -5.96 7.10 3.88
C ALA A 123 -4.84 7.74 3.02
N ARG A 124 -5.17 8.79 2.23
CA ARG A 124 -4.20 9.61 1.49
C ARG A 124 -3.28 10.38 2.44
N GLY A 125 -3.84 11.07 3.42
CA GLY A 125 -3.06 11.75 4.45
C GLY A 125 -2.21 10.79 5.28
N ALA A 126 -2.75 9.63 5.64
CA ALA A 126 -2.03 8.56 6.35
C ALA A 126 -0.84 8.04 5.53
N GLY A 127 -1.01 7.82 4.23
CA GLY A 127 0.07 7.43 3.32
C GLY A 127 1.17 8.47 3.25
N ILE A 128 0.82 9.75 3.02
CA ILE A 128 1.79 10.86 2.99
C ILE A 128 2.58 10.92 4.30
N LEU A 129 1.93 10.85 5.45
CA LEU A 129 2.61 10.88 6.75
C LEU A 129 3.49 9.64 6.98
N GLY A 130 3.02 8.46 6.56
CA GLY A 130 3.78 7.22 6.64
C GLY A 130 5.10 7.29 5.87
N PHE A 131 5.05 7.78 4.63
CA PHE A 131 6.25 7.93 3.79
C PHE A 131 7.09 9.18 4.12
N SER A 132 6.54 10.16 4.84
CA SER A 132 7.28 11.36 5.25
C SER A 132 8.47 11.09 6.18
N ILE A 133 8.56 9.91 6.77
CA ILE A 133 9.72 9.49 7.58
C ILE A 133 11.01 9.41 6.76
N PHE A 134 10.91 9.23 5.44
CA PHE A 134 12.05 9.16 4.52
C PHE A 134 12.55 10.53 4.06
N GLY A 135 11.75 11.59 4.29
CA GLY A 135 12.10 12.97 3.92
C GLY A 135 12.84 13.72 5.04
N ASN A 136 13.92 14.46 4.70
CA ASN A 136 14.59 15.40 5.59
C ASN A 136 14.14 16.85 5.38
N LYS A 137 13.78 17.20 4.16
CA LYS A 137 13.15 18.46 3.73
C LYS A 137 11.90 18.09 2.92
N ARG A 138 10.81 18.82 3.06
CA ARG A 138 9.54 18.50 2.41
C ARG A 138 8.98 19.69 1.68
N GLN A 139 8.67 19.48 0.41
CA GLN A 139 7.91 20.40 -0.44
C GLN A 139 6.66 19.69 -0.95
N TYR A 140 5.54 20.38 -0.98
CA TYR A 140 4.34 19.92 -1.65
C TYR A 140 4.31 20.48 -3.07
N ALA A 141 4.02 19.62 -4.05
CA ALA A 141 3.94 20.06 -5.45
C ALA A 141 2.68 20.88 -5.75
N LEU A 142 1.65 20.76 -4.90
CA LEU A 142 0.38 21.47 -5.05
C LEU A 142 0.16 22.42 -3.87
N ASN A 143 -0.40 23.60 -4.18
CA ASN A 143 -0.90 24.53 -3.17
C ASN A 143 -2.22 24.04 -2.54
N GLU A 144 -2.80 24.82 -1.63
CA GLU A 144 -4.05 24.47 -0.94
C GLU A 144 -5.28 24.42 -1.87
N ASN A 145 -5.21 25.05 -3.04
CA ASN A 145 -6.23 25.01 -4.08
C ASN A 145 -6.04 23.88 -5.08
N MET A 146 -5.10 22.95 -4.84
CA MET A 146 -4.76 21.84 -5.74
C MET A 146 -4.16 22.26 -7.09
N GLU A 147 -3.53 23.45 -7.15
CA GLU A 147 -2.80 23.94 -8.30
C GLU A 147 -1.30 23.70 -8.14
N LEU A 148 -0.55 23.56 -9.24
CA LEU A 148 0.92 23.40 -9.18
C LEU A 148 1.57 24.63 -8.52
N ASP A 149 2.38 24.37 -7.49
CA ASP A 149 3.27 25.36 -6.88
C ASP A 149 4.61 25.38 -7.65
N ILE A 150 4.60 25.95 -8.85
CA ILE A 150 5.77 25.96 -9.75
C ILE A 150 6.95 26.69 -9.10
N GLU A 151 6.73 27.83 -8.47
CA GLU A 151 7.81 28.59 -7.86
C GLU A 151 8.40 27.89 -6.64
N GLY A 152 7.57 27.29 -5.78
CA GLY A 152 8.03 26.48 -4.66
C GLY A 152 8.80 25.25 -5.13
N MET A 153 8.38 24.59 -6.20
CA MET A 153 9.12 23.46 -6.79
C MET A 153 10.47 23.90 -7.37
N LYS A 154 10.54 25.02 -8.09
CA LYS A 154 11.80 25.56 -8.63
C LYS A 154 12.82 25.83 -7.53
N GLU A 155 12.39 26.57 -6.49
CA GLU A 155 13.24 26.85 -5.34
C GLU A 155 13.72 25.58 -4.64
N PHE A 156 12.80 24.64 -4.42
CA PHE A 156 13.13 23.37 -3.78
C PHE A 156 14.14 22.56 -4.59
N LEU A 157 13.96 22.44 -5.91
CA LEU A 157 14.85 21.66 -6.78
C LEU A 157 16.23 22.32 -6.90
N GLU A 158 16.31 23.66 -7.03
CA GLU A 158 17.59 24.37 -7.08
C GLU A 158 18.38 24.20 -5.76
N ASN A 159 17.69 24.28 -4.60
CA ASN A 159 18.31 24.10 -3.30
C ASN A 159 18.78 22.66 -3.04
N ASN A 160 18.35 21.69 -3.84
CA ASN A 160 18.66 20.25 -3.66
C ASN A 160 19.15 19.58 -4.96
N LYS A 161 19.66 20.34 -5.93
CA LYS A 161 20.03 19.88 -7.27
C LYS A 161 21.06 18.73 -7.33
N ASP A 162 21.87 18.58 -6.29
CA ASP A 162 22.87 17.53 -6.19
C ASP A 162 22.42 16.32 -5.38
N GLU A 163 21.21 16.36 -4.83
CA GLU A 163 20.64 15.30 -4.00
C GLU A 163 19.66 14.43 -4.80
N THR A 164 19.47 13.18 -4.37
CA THR A 164 18.34 12.37 -4.82
C THR A 164 17.06 12.96 -4.26
N ILE A 165 16.05 13.14 -5.10
CA ILE A 165 14.72 13.63 -4.67
C ILE A 165 13.79 12.43 -4.51
N PHE A 166 13.32 12.21 -3.30
CA PHE A 166 12.24 11.26 -3.05
C PHE A 166 10.89 11.88 -3.41
N MET A 167 10.13 11.21 -4.26
CA MET A 167 8.77 11.62 -4.58
C MET A 167 7.76 10.61 -4.08
N PHE A 168 6.66 11.11 -3.51
CA PHE A 168 5.55 10.27 -3.09
C PHE A 168 4.21 10.89 -3.47
N GLY A 169 3.29 10.06 -3.96
CA GLY A 169 1.92 10.45 -4.25
C GLY A 169 1.03 9.26 -4.62
N PHE A 170 -0.25 9.54 -4.86
CA PHE A 170 -1.20 8.52 -5.32
C PHE A 170 -1.35 8.58 -6.83
N THR A 171 -1.38 7.43 -7.50
CA THR A 171 -1.36 7.30 -8.97
C THR A 171 -2.30 8.28 -9.66
N PHE A 172 -3.59 8.30 -9.25
CA PHE A 172 -4.56 9.18 -9.88
C PHE A 172 -4.30 10.67 -9.60
N MET A 173 -3.78 11.04 -8.39
CA MET A 173 -3.42 12.42 -8.03
C MET A 173 -2.26 12.91 -8.87
N ILE A 174 -1.24 12.07 -9.02
CA ILE A 174 -0.09 12.34 -9.87
C ILE A 174 -0.55 12.57 -11.31
N TRP A 175 -1.40 11.69 -11.83
CA TRP A 175 -1.90 11.81 -13.19
C TRP A 175 -2.68 13.09 -13.42
N GLN A 176 -3.67 13.37 -12.58
CA GLN A 176 -4.61 14.48 -12.75
C GLN A 176 -4.01 15.85 -12.42
N HIS A 177 -3.27 15.95 -11.30
CA HIS A 177 -2.87 17.23 -10.73
C HIS A 177 -1.37 17.53 -10.87
N PHE A 178 -0.55 16.57 -11.22
CA PHE A 178 0.86 16.80 -11.49
C PHE A 178 1.17 16.65 -12.99
N TYR A 179 1.00 15.45 -13.57
CA TYR A 179 1.33 15.18 -14.97
C TYR A 179 0.56 16.10 -15.95
N LYS A 180 -0.78 16.09 -15.92
CA LYS A 180 -1.59 16.92 -16.82
C LYS A 180 -1.33 18.42 -16.63
N LYS A 181 -1.13 18.86 -15.39
CA LYS A 181 -0.85 20.26 -15.08
C LYS A 181 0.55 20.69 -15.51
N LEU A 182 1.56 19.80 -15.47
CA LEU A 182 2.87 20.08 -16.07
C LEU A 182 2.75 20.27 -17.59
N LEU A 183 1.99 19.39 -18.28
CA LEU A 183 1.72 19.56 -19.71
C LEU A 183 1.04 20.90 -20.01
N GLU A 184 0.00 21.29 -19.28
CA GLU A 184 -0.73 22.53 -19.47
C GLU A 184 0.15 23.78 -19.23
N SER A 185 1.00 23.74 -18.22
CA SER A 185 1.86 24.88 -17.84
C SER A 185 3.11 25.00 -18.71
N GLY A 186 3.52 23.95 -19.39
CA GLY A 186 4.79 23.87 -20.12
C GLY A 186 6.04 23.85 -19.23
N TYR A 187 5.88 23.86 -17.89
CA TYR A 187 7.01 23.74 -16.97
C TYR A 187 7.53 22.32 -16.92
N LYS A 188 8.83 22.15 -17.04
CA LYS A 188 9.52 20.85 -16.98
C LYS A 188 10.52 20.86 -15.83
N PRO A 189 10.14 20.39 -14.63
CA PRO A 189 11.09 20.22 -13.54
C PRO A 189 12.12 19.13 -13.89
N ASP A 190 13.36 19.34 -13.50
CA ASP A 190 14.39 18.28 -13.62
C ASP A 190 14.32 17.36 -12.40
N LEU A 191 13.69 16.20 -12.59
CA LEU A 191 13.57 15.13 -11.62
C LEU A 191 14.32 13.86 -12.06
N SER A 192 15.35 14.03 -12.90
CA SER A 192 16.17 12.92 -13.43
C SER A 192 16.89 12.13 -12.33
N LYS A 193 17.21 12.76 -11.18
CA LYS A 193 17.73 12.12 -9.97
C LYS A 193 16.64 11.65 -8.99
N GLY A 194 15.38 11.68 -9.41
CA GLY A 194 14.24 11.35 -8.57
C GLY A 194 14.00 9.85 -8.44
N VAL A 195 13.40 9.48 -7.31
CA VAL A 195 12.79 8.16 -7.07
C VAL A 195 11.34 8.40 -6.65
N LEU A 196 10.40 7.90 -7.43
CA LEU A 196 8.97 8.01 -7.17
C LEU A 196 8.42 6.69 -6.64
N ILE A 197 7.78 6.74 -5.48
CA ILE A 197 6.92 5.67 -4.98
C ILE A 197 5.48 6.15 -5.05
N HIS A 198 4.63 5.39 -5.72
CA HIS A 198 3.21 5.72 -5.87
C HIS A 198 2.33 4.49 -5.66
N GLY A 199 1.04 4.69 -5.47
CA GLY A 199 0.09 3.58 -5.30
C GLY A 199 -1.35 4.06 -5.33
N GLY A 200 -2.31 3.18 -4.99
CA GLY A 200 -3.73 3.51 -4.85
C GLY A 200 -4.53 3.49 -6.16
N GLY A 201 -3.92 3.13 -7.28
CA GLY A 201 -4.60 2.88 -8.56
C GLY A 201 -5.28 4.09 -9.21
N TRP A 202 -6.04 3.82 -10.28
CA TRP A 202 -6.69 4.82 -11.14
C TRP A 202 -8.05 5.30 -10.67
N LYS A 203 -8.72 4.56 -9.78
CA LYS A 203 -10.03 4.89 -9.18
C LYS A 203 -11.11 5.26 -10.21
N LYS A 204 -11.69 6.47 -10.06
CA LYS A 204 -12.71 6.96 -11.00
C LYS A 204 -12.15 7.31 -12.38
N LEU A 205 -10.82 7.41 -12.54
CA LEU A 205 -10.15 7.61 -13.83
C LEU A 205 -9.88 6.30 -14.58
N VAL A 206 -10.68 5.25 -14.33
CA VAL A 206 -10.50 3.95 -15.01
C VAL A 206 -10.56 4.06 -16.53
N THR A 207 -11.35 4.99 -17.06
CA THR A 207 -11.44 5.26 -18.50
C THR A 207 -10.16 5.90 -19.07
N GLU A 208 -9.34 6.51 -18.24
CA GLU A 208 -8.06 7.10 -18.60
C GLU A 208 -6.87 6.18 -18.28
N LYS A 209 -7.14 4.99 -17.74
CA LYS A 209 -6.11 4.03 -17.36
C LYS A 209 -5.25 3.68 -18.58
N ILE A 210 -3.97 3.93 -18.42
CA ILE A 210 -2.91 3.54 -19.36
C ILE A 210 -2.08 2.40 -18.77
N THR A 211 -1.19 1.84 -19.56
CA THR A 211 -0.28 0.81 -19.08
C THR A 211 0.76 1.41 -18.10
N PRO A 212 1.35 0.60 -17.19
CA PRO A 212 2.45 1.07 -16.34
C PRO A 212 3.61 1.66 -17.13
N GLU A 213 3.95 1.05 -18.26
CA GLU A 213 5.04 1.50 -19.16
C GLU A 213 4.73 2.88 -19.75
N GLU A 214 3.50 3.09 -20.23
CA GLU A 214 3.03 4.41 -20.72
C GLU A 214 3.03 5.45 -19.62
N TYR A 215 2.61 5.07 -18.40
CA TYR A 215 2.61 5.97 -17.25
C TYR A 215 4.04 6.45 -16.93
N LYS A 216 5.00 5.53 -16.83
CA LYS A 216 6.42 5.82 -16.57
C LYS A 216 7.03 6.68 -17.69
N LYS A 217 6.74 6.35 -18.95
CA LYS A 217 7.18 7.11 -20.11
C LYS A 217 6.66 8.54 -20.09
N ASN A 218 5.37 8.73 -19.83
CA ASN A 218 4.74 10.03 -19.78
C ASN A 218 5.32 10.92 -18.65
N LEU A 219 5.61 10.34 -17.49
CA LEU A 219 6.30 11.06 -16.41
C LEU A 219 7.73 11.44 -16.81
N ASN A 220 8.47 10.54 -17.48
CA ASN A 220 9.80 10.86 -18.00
C ASN A 220 9.76 12.06 -18.97
N GLU A 221 8.79 12.11 -19.87
CA GLU A 221 8.67 13.19 -20.88
C GLU A 221 8.41 14.57 -20.24
N VAL A 222 7.69 14.65 -19.12
CA VAL A 222 7.34 15.92 -18.48
C VAL A 222 8.30 16.37 -17.38
N CYS A 223 9.00 15.44 -16.73
CA CYS A 223 9.86 15.81 -15.60
C CYS A 223 11.21 15.07 -15.55
N GLY A 224 11.56 14.29 -16.57
CA GLY A 224 12.86 13.65 -16.70
C GLY A 224 13.12 12.46 -15.77
N ILE A 225 12.16 12.07 -14.90
CA ILE A 225 12.37 10.92 -14.01
C ILE A 225 12.59 9.66 -14.83
N LEU A 226 13.59 8.86 -14.45
CA LEU A 226 13.86 7.60 -15.15
C LEU A 226 12.75 6.58 -14.89
N PRO A 227 12.27 5.86 -15.92
CA PRO A 227 11.22 4.84 -15.76
C PRO A 227 11.53 3.80 -14.68
N ASP A 228 12.80 3.37 -14.57
CA ASP A 228 13.26 2.40 -13.57
C ASP A 228 13.22 2.92 -12.14
N ASN A 229 13.11 4.23 -11.95
CA ASN A 229 12.97 4.90 -10.65
C ASN A 229 11.50 5.22 -10.29
N VAL A 230 10.54 4.74 -11.07
CA VAL A 230 9.11 4.89 -10.79
C VAL A 230 8.56 3.54 -10.34
N HIS A 231 8.16 3.46 -9.07
CA HIS A 231 7.73 2.22 -8.44
C HIS A 231 6.29 2.33 -7.94
N ASP A 232 5.43 1.44 -8.40
CA ASP A 232 4.11 1.25 -7.80
C ASP A 232 4.24 0.41 -6.52
N TYR A 233 3.31 0.52 -5.61
CA TYR A 233 3.19 -0.40 -4.49
C TYR A 233 1.75 -0.85 -4.26
N TYR A 234 1.61 -2.08 -3.84
CA TYR A 234 0.37 -2.62 -3.33
C TYR A 234 0.41 -2.70 -1.81
N GLY A 235 -0.65 -2.22 -1.17
CA GLY A 235 -0.80 -2.26 0.27
C GLY A 235 -2.22 -1.96 0.70
N MET A 236 -2.55 -2.32 1.93
CA MET A 236 -3.87 -2.11 2.50
C MET A 236 -3.76 -1.74 3.98
N VAL A 237 -4.79 -1.08 4.50
CA VAL A 237 -4.81 -0.67 5.91
C VAL A 237 -4.84 -1.88 6.85
N GLU A 238 -5.42 -2.98 6.40
CA GLU A 238 -5.51 -4.25 7.13
C GLU A 238 -4.15 -4.96 7.31
N GLN A 239 -3.14 -4.59 6.51
CA GLN A 239 -1.74 -5.03 6.67
C GLN A 239 -0.75 -3.87 6.54
N THR A 240 -1.00 -2.76 7.20
CA THR A 240 -0.14 -1.58 7.19
C THR A 240 1.32 -1.92 7.50
N GLY A 241 2.24 -1.26 6.80
CA GLY A 241 3.69 -1.44 6.96
C GLY A 241 4.28 -2.58 6.15
N CYS A 242 3.47 -3.57 5.74
CA CYS A 242 3.87 -4.64 4.86
C CYS A 242 3.33 -4.34 3.46
N ILE A 243 4.12 -3.62 2.67
CA ILE A 243 3.78 -3.24 1.30
C ILE A 243 4.53 -4.12 0.31
N TYR A 244 3.92 -4.33 -0.85
CA TYR A 244 4.51 -5.06 -1.97
C TYR A 244 4.97 -4.05 -3.00
N MET A 245 6.28 -3.87 -3.12
CA MET A 245 6.88 -2.88 -4.02
C MET A 245 7.11 -3.45 -5.41
N GLU A 246 6.84 -2.64 -6.40
CA GLU A 246 7.17 -2.92 -7.79
C GLU A 246 8.68 -2.77 -8.01
N CYS A 247 9.32 -3.81 -8.54
CA CYS A 247 10.72 -3.76 -8.97
C CYS A 247 10.87 -3.12 -10.37
N GLU A 248 12.11 -2.95 -10.83
CA GLU A 248 12.44 -2.43 -12.17
C GLU A 248 11.85 -3.26 -13.32
N CYS A 249 11.55 -4.56 -13.08
CA CYS A 249 10.89 -5.44 -14.04
C CYS A 249 9.36 -5.29 -14.07
N GLY A 250 8.77 -4.37 -13.28
CA GLY A 250 7.33 -4.17 -13.21
C GLY A 250 6.57 -5.22 -12.38
N HIS A 251 7.26 -5.96 -11.50
CA HIS A 251 6.67 -7.01 -10.68
C HIS A 251 6.57 -6.57 -9.22
N LEU A 252 5.41 -6.83 -8.59
CA LEU A 252 5.23 -6.64 -7.16
C LEU A 252 5.87 -7.78 -6.38
N HIS A 253 6.69 -7.48 -5.38
CA HIS A 253 7.42 -8.46 -4.59
C HIS A 253 6.90 -8.61 -3.18
N ALA A 254 6.76 -9.86 -2.72
CA ALA A 254 6.65 -10.17 -1.30
C ALA A 254 7.99 -9.87 -0.59
N SER A 255 7.90 -9.40 0.64
CA SER A 255 9.08 -9.10 1.47
C SER A 255 9.39 -10.26 2.42
N ALA A 256 10.53 -10.21 3.11
CA ALA A 256 10.86 -11.16 4.18
C ALA A 256 9.85 -11.20 5.36
N PHE A 257 8.88 -10.27 5.39
CA PHE A 257 7.83 -10.14 6.41
C PHE A 257 6.45 -10.58 5.93
N SER A 258 6.34 -10.95 4.65
CA SER A 258 5.08 -11.23 3.98
C SER A 258 5.21 -12.35 2.97
N ASP A 259 4.07 -12.91 2.61
CA ASP A 259 3.93 -13.78 1.45
C ASP A 259 2.63 -13.45 0.71
N VAL A 260 2.47 -13.99 -0.47
CA VAL A 260 1.29 -13.87 -1.30
C VAL A 260 0.90 -15.25 -1.86
N LEU A 261 -0.39 -15.53 -1.79
CA LEU A 261 -0.99 -16.74 -2.35
C LEU A 261 -2.12 -16.33 -3.30
N ILE A 262 -2.44 -17.19 -4.24
CA ILE A 262 -3.58 -16.98 -5.13
C ILE A 262 -4.59 -18.10 -4.89
N ARG A 263 -5.85 -17.74 -4.66
CA ARG A 263 -6.96 -18.68 -4.44
C ARG A 263 -7.89 -18.73 -5.64
N ARG A 264 -8.25 -19.94 -6.07
CA ARG A 264 -9.32 -20.13 -7.07
C ARG A 264 -10.64 -19.62 -6.51
N PRO A 265 -11.43 -18.83 -7.25
CA PRO A 265 -12.65 -18.20 -6.71
C PRO A 265 -13.77 -19.16 -6.33
N PHE A 266 -13.79 -20.39 -6.89
CA PHE A 266 -14.90 -21.31 -6.73
C PHE A 266 -14.78 -22.27 -5.53
N ASP A 267 -13.55 -22.61 -5.11
CA ASP A 267 -13.31 -23.55 -3.99
C ASP A 267 -12.23 -23.09 -3.02
N PHE A 268 -11.61 -21.95 -3.29
CA PHE A 268 -10.50 -21.36 -2.54
C PHE A 268 -9.25 -22.24 -2.45
N SER A 269 -9.12 -23.27 -3.32
CA SER A 269 -7.88 -24.01 -3.47
C SER A 269 -6.77 -23.10 -4.02
N LEU A 270 -5.50 -23.51 -3.77
CA LEU A 270 -4.34 -22.78 -4.29
C LEU A 270 -4.29 -22.85 -5.82
N ALA A 271 -4.07 -21.70 -6.44
CA ALA A 271 -3.83 -21.58 -7.87
C ALA A 271 -2.36 -21.88 -8.18
N GLU A 272 -2.10 -22.40 -9.38
CA GLU A 272 -0.75 -22.59 -9.89
C GLU A 272 -0.08 -21.27 -10.28
N ILE A 273 1.25 -21.25 -10.38
CA ILE A 273 1.98 -20.10 -10.93
C ILE A 273 1.45 -19.78 -12.33
N GLY A 274 1.13 -18.51 -12.57
CA GLY A 274 0.53 -18.04 -13.81
C GLY A 274 -1.01 -18.14 -13.87
N GLU A 275 -1.64 -18.86 -12.97
CA GLU A 275 -3.10 -18.95 -12.88
C GLU A 275 -3.68 -17.72 -12.17
N LYS A 276 -4.75 -17.15 -12.74
CA LYS A 276 -5.45 -16.00 -12.14
C LYS A 276 -6.41 -16.46 -11.03
N GLY A 277 -6.44 -15.70 -9.94
CA GLY A 277 -7.39 -15.92 -8.85
C GLY A 277 -7.44 -14.74 -7.89
N LEU A 278 -8.01 -14.97 -6.70
CA LEU A 278 -8.10 -14.00 -5.62
C LEU A 278 -6.76 -13.90 -4.88
N ILE A 279 -6.31 -12.69 -4.61
CA ILE A 279 -5.08 -12.45 -3.89
C ILE A 279 -5.32 -12.66 -2.39
N GLU A 280 -4.57 -13.58 -1.80
CA GLU A 280 -4.44 -13.74 -0.36
C GLU A 280 -3.08 -13.23 0.07
N VAL A 281 -3.06 -12.41 1.11
CA VAL A 281 -1.83 -11.82 1.66
C VAL A 281 -1.55 -12.36 3.05
N VAL A 282 -0.31 -12.72 3.28
CA VAL A 282 0.18 -13.23 4.56
C VAL A 282 1.22 -12.26 5.13
N SER A 283 1.11 -11.93 6.41
CA SER A 283 2.08 -11.04 7.08
C SER A 283 2.34 -11.49 8.50
N VAL A 284 3.59 -11.38 8.92
CA VAL A 284 3.98 -11.69 10.31
C VAL A 284 3.88 -10.48 11.24
N LEU A 285 3.51 -9.29 10.73
CA LEU A 285 3.50 -8.05 11.51
C LEU A 285 2.28 -7.87 12.42
N PRO A 286 1.03 -8.21 12.01
CA PRO A 286 -0.13 -7.99 12.84
C PRO A 286 -0.08 -8.80 14.14
N GLU A 287 0.08 -8.13 15.27
CA GLU A 287 0.05 -8.72 16.61
C GLU A 287 -1.15 -8.29 17.44
N SER A 288 -1.59 -7.05 17.27
CA SER A 288 -2.70 -6.46 18.00
C SER A 288 -4.07 -6.73 17.37
N TYR A 289 -4.11 -7.37 16.19
CA TYR A 289 -5.34 -7.71 15.46
C TYR A 289 -5.09 -8.89 14.51
N PRO A 290 -6.09 -9.71 14.16
CA PRO A 290 -5.93 -10.92 13.35
C PRO A 290 -5.82 -10.61 11.85
N GLY A 291 -4.80 -9.85 11.47
CA GLY A 291 -4.53 -9.43 10.09
C GLY A 291 -3.41 -10.23 9.39
N HIS A 292 -3.05 -11.40 9.91
CA HIS A 292 -1.89 -12.16 9.43
C HIS A 292 -2.15 -13.00 8.18
N VAL A 293 -3.38 -13.46 7.93
CA VAL A 293 -3.80 -14.19 6.73
C VAL A 293 -5.12 -13.61 6.23
N LEU A 294 -5.09 -12.88 5.13
CA LEU A 294 -6.22 -12.12 4.62
C LEU A 294 -6.53 -12.44 3.17
N LEU A 295 -7.79 -12.77 2.86
CA LEU A 295 -8.27 -12.81 1.49
C LEU A 295 -8.75 -11.43 1.09
N THR A 296 -8.16 -10.89 0.02
CA THR A 296 -8.50 -9.56 -0.51
C THR A 296 -9.69 -9.64 -1.48
N GLU A 297 -10.12 -8.47 -1.95
CA GLU A 297 -11.11 -8.35 -3.04
C GLU A 297 -10.42 -8.11 -4.39
N ASP A 298 -9.10 -8.27 -4.46
CA ASP A 298 -8.31 -8.05 -5.67
C ASP A 298 -7.97 -9.38 -6.35
N GLU A 299 -7.91 -9.35 -7.68
CA GLU A 299 -7.53 -10.47 -8.52
C GLU A 299 -6.11 -10.29 -9.06
N GLY A 300 -5.37 -11.37 -9.16
CA GLY A 300 -4.01 -11.37 -9.68
C GLY A 300 -3.48 -12.77 -9.91
N ARG A 301 -2.18 -12.86 -10.15
CA ARG A 301 -1.47 -14.13 -10.29
C ARG A 301 -0.03 -14.03 -9.79
N ILE A 302 0.49 -15.14 -9.27
CA ILE A 302 1.93 -15.31 -9.05
C ILE A 302 2.61 -15.45 -10.40
N LEU A 303 3.69 -14.72 -10.61
CA LEU A 303 4.48 -14.79 -11.84
C LEU A 303 5.68 -15.72 -11.69
N GLY A 304 6.19 -15.89 -10.47
CA GLY A 304 7.30 -16.78 -10.14
C GLY A 304 7.74 -16.62 -8.69
N GLU A 305 8.78 -17.34 -8.33
CA GLU A 305 9.42 -17.30 -7.01
C GLU A 305 10.93 -17.47 -7.16
N ASP A 306 11.71 -16.58 -6.55
CA ASP A 306 13.20 -16.56 -6.53
C ASP A 306 13.91 -16.36 -7.89
N ASP A 307 13.18 -16.21 -8.97
CA ASP A 307 13.69 -16.16 -10.35
C ASP A 307 13.40 -14.84 -11.08
N CYS A 308 12.93 -13.81 -10.38
CA CYS A 308 12.73 -12.50 -11.00
C CYS A 308 14.07 -11.92 -11.52
N PRO A 309 14.11 -11.38 -12.75
CA PRO A 309 15.35 -10.81 -13.32
C PRO A 309 15.95 -9.66 -12.50
N CYS A 310 15.15 -8.96 -11.68
CA CYS A 310 15.65 -7.92 -10.76
C CYS A 310 16.55 -8.45 -9.62
N GLY A 311 16.61 -9.78 -9.44
CA GLY A 311 17.42 -10.44 -8.40
C GLY A 311 16.79 -10.53 -7.01
N LEU A 312 15.66 -9.85 -6.77
CA LEU A 312 14.91 -9.98 -5.51
C LEU A 312 14.38 -11.40 -5.34
N LYS A 313 14.41 -11.89 -4.11
CA LYS A 313 13.95 -13.21 -3.73
C LYS A 313 12.52 -13.19 -3.19
N GLY A 314 11.91 -14.36 -3.13
CA GLY A 314 10.51 -14.58 -2.74
C GLY A 314 9.56 -14.53 -3.93
N LYS A 315 8.28 -14.68 -3.64
CA LYS A 315 7.24 -14.64 -4.66
C LYS A 315 7.08 -13.23 -5.22
N TYR A 316 6.82 -13.17 -6.52
CA TYR A 316 6.46 -11.93 -7.20
C TYR A 316 5.20 -12.13 -8.04
N PHE A 317 4.39 -11.10 -8.14
CA PHE A 317 3.04 -11.19 -8.66
C PHE A 317 2.60 -9.89 -9.35
N LYS A 318 1.44 -9.95 -9.99
CA LYS A 318 0.76 -8.77 -10.52
C LYS A 318 -0.71 -8.76 -10.14
N ILE A 319 -1.26 -7.55 -10.02
CA ILE A 319 -2.69 -7.31 -9.83
C ILE A 319 -3.33 -7.11 -11.20
N GLU A 320 -4.47 -7.77 -11.43
CA GLU A 320 -5.18 -7.70 -12.71
C GLU A 320 -6.55 -7.03 -12.61
N GLY A 321 -7.07 -6.84 -11.39
CA GLY A 321 -8.35 -6.18 -11.18
C GLY A 321 -8.92 -6.40 -9.80
N ARG A 322 -10.19 -6.13 -9.68
CA ARG A 322 -11.03 -6.42 -8.51
C ARG A 322 -12.21 -7.28 -8.90
N ILE A 323 -12.73 -8.07 -7.95
CA ILE A 323 -13.95 -8.83 -8.15
C ILE A 323 -15.13 -7.90 -8.46
N LYS A 324 -16.04 -8.32 -9.35
CA LYS A 324 -17.10 -7.47 -9.93
C LYS A 324 -18.04 -6.82 -8.91
N ASN A 325 -18.15 -7.23 -7.72
CA ASN A 325 -19.03 -6.67 -6.68
C ASN A 325 -18.21 -6.05 -5.51
N ALA A 326 -16.89 -5.95 -5.65
CA ALA A 326 -16.08 -5.20 -4.70
C ALA A 326 -16.40 -3.71 -4.82
N GLU A 327 -16.61 -3.05 -3.69
CA GLU A 327 -16.83 -1.61 -3.72
C GLU A 327 -15.60 -0.92 -4.34
N LEU A 328 -15.83 0.00 -5.27
CA LEU A 328 -14.79 0.86 -5.84
C LEU A 328 -14.21 1.72 -4.72
N ARG A 329 -13.10 1.29 -4.16
CA ARG A 329 -12.42 1.98 -3.06
C ARG A 329 -11.00 2.38 -3.45
N GLY A 330 -10.62 3.49 -2.92
CA GLY A 330 -9.26 3.89 -2.98
C GLY A 330 -8.94 4.94 -1.92
N CYS A 331 -7.68 5.05 -1.54
CA CYS A 331 -7.18 5.91 -0.46
C CYS A 331 -7.46 7.42 -0.59
N SER A 332 -8.17 7.88 -1.63
CA SER A 332 -8.46 9.29 -1.90
C SER A 332 -9.94 9.59 -2.22
N ASP A 333 -10.88 8.69 -1.87
CA ASP A 333 -12.31 8.84 -2.24
C ASP A 333 -12.97 10.12 -1.70
N THR A 334 -12.45 10.70 -0.63
CA THR A 334 -12.98 11.95 -0.07
C THR A 334 -12.80 13.19 -0.98
N TYR A 335 -11.88 13.12 -1.96
CA TYR A 335 -11.69 14.23 -2.91
C TYR A 335 -12.48 14.03 -4.21
N ALA A 336 -12.67 12.79 -4.64
CA ALA A 336 -13.32 12.45 -5.90
C ALA A 336 -14.85 12.74 -5.93
N THR A 337 -15.47 13.04 -4.78
CA THR A 337 -16.92 13.39 -4.69
C THR A 337 -17.22 14.87 -4.97
N LYS A 338 -16.20 15.70 -5.20
CA LYS A 338 -16.37 17.15 -5.44
C LYS A 338 -16.29 17.57 -6.91
N PHE A 339 -16.20 16.61 -7.86
CA PHE A 339 -16.18 16.87 -9.30
C PHE A 339 -17.19 16.04 -10.05
#